data_8a203c07c79f60e013a997da504839ea
#
_entry.id   8a203c07c79f60e013a997da504839ea
#
_cell.length_a   1.000
_cell.length_b   1.000
_cell.length_c   1.000
_cell.angle_alpha   90.00
_cell.angle_beta   90.00
_cell.angle_gamma   90.00
#
_symmetry.space_group_name_H-M   'P 1'
#
loop_
_entity.id
_entity.type
_entity.pdbx_description
1 polymer ?
#
loop_
_entity_poly.entity_id
_entity_poly.type
_entity_poly.pdbx_seq_one_letter_code
_entity_poly.pdbx_strand_id
1 'polypeptide(L)'
;MSAVARVPTLVLGGSGYVAGELLRLVAGHPRLALAAVMSDSKPGERVAAAFPHLASAYPDAAFVGLDAVLELVAATPESAVLAAAPHGVSAALIDRLLAHAADAGTRPRVVDISADYRYADAAAYARVYGHAHGAP
;
A
#
# COMPACT_ATOMS: atom_id res chain seq x y z
N MET A 1 -6.28 20.18 24.33
CA MET A 1 -5.21 19.41 23.64
C MET A 1 -5.63 19.18 22.20
N SER A 2 -4.83 19.62 21.24
CA SER A 2 -5.11 19.34 19.84
C SER A 2 -4.92 17.84 19.60
N ALA A 3 -5.92 17.18 18.99
CA ALA A 3 -5.75 15.82 18.51
C ALA A 3 -4.60 15.82 17.46
N VAL A 4 -3.63 14.96 17.64
CA VAL A 4 -2.55 14.79 16.64
C VAL A 4 -3.19 14.31 15.35
N ALA A 5 -3.02 15.08 14.28
CA ALA A 5 -3.52 14.68 12.97
C ALA A 5 -2.91 13.32 12.58
N ARG A 6 -3.78 12.38 12.18
CA ARG A 6 -3.35 11.06 11.72
C ARG A 6 -2.95 11.14 10.25
N VAL A 7 -1.90 10.41 9.90
CA VAL A 7 -1.43 10.30 8.52
C VAL A 7 -2.33 9.34 7.74
N PRO A 8 -2.94 9.79 6.64
CA PRO A 8 -3.69 8.90 5.76
C PRO A 8 -2.79 7.77 5.26
N THR A 9 -3.22 6.52 5.46
CA THR A 9 -2.40 5.33 5.19
C THR A 9 -3.09 4.44 4.16
N LEU A 10 -2.35 4.07 3.13
CA LEU A 10 -2.79 3.15 2.10
C LEU A 10 -2.04 1.82 2.26
N VAL A 11 -2.76 0.71 2.11
CA VAL A 11 -2.18 -0.64 2.11
C VAL A 11 -2.35 -1.24 0.73
N LEU A 12 -1.26 -1.63 0.09
CA LEU A 12 -1.24 -2.26 -1.23
C LEU A 12 -1.04 -3.77 -1.09
N GLY A 13 -1.71 -4.58 -1.92
CA GLY A 13 -1.68 -6.03 -1.80
C GLY A 13 -2.58 -6.55 -0.67
N GLY A 14 -3.72 -5.93 -0.48
CA GLY A 14 -4.55 -5.94 0.72
C GLY A 14 -5.23 -7.24 1.13
N SER A 15 -5.19 -8.29 0.31
CA SER A 15 -5.88 -9.57 0.61
C SER A 15 -4.98 -10.68 1.17
N GLY A 16 -3.66 -10.45 1.25
CA GLY A 16 -2.70 -11.41 1.80
C GLY A 16 -2.55 -11.35 3.32
N TYR A 17 -1.86 -12.33 3.90
CA TYR A 17 -1.60 -12.39 5.35
C TYR A 17 -0.85 -11.18 5.89
N VAL A 18 0.18 -10.72 5.16
CA VAL A 18 0.97 -9.55 5.55
C VAL A 18 0.10 -8.30 5.57
N ALA A 19 -0.75 -8.13 4.56
CA ALA A 19 -1.69 -7.01 4.52
C ALA A 19 -2.69 -7.04 5.67
N GLY A 20 -3.21 -8.21 6.03
CA GLY A 20 -4.09 -8.36 7.19
C GLY A 20 -3.40 -7.93 8.49
N GLU A 21 -2.14 -8.26 8.68
CA GLU A 21 -1.36 -7.84 9.84
C GLU A 21 -1.07 -6.33 9.82
N LEU A 22 -0.75 -5.75 8.66
CA LEU A 22 -0.60 -4.30 8.51
C LEU A 22 -1.89 -3.56 8.87
N LEU A 23 -3.04 -4.05 8.38
CA LEU A 23 -4.35 -3.47 8.71
C LEU A 23 -4.63 -3.51 10.21
N ARG A 24 -4.27 -4.63 10.89
CA ARG A 24 -4.39 -4.75 12.34
C ARG A 24 -3.52 -3.72 13.06
N LEU A 25 -2.27 -3.55 12.64
CA LEU A 25 -1.34 -2.59 13.22
C LEU A 25 -1.80 -1.14 13.00
N VAL A 26 -2.28 -0.81 11.80
CA VAL A 26 -2.83 0.52 11.49
C VAL A 26 -4.05 0.82 12.34
N ALA A 27 -4.95 -0.16 12.56
CA ALA A 27 -6.14 0.03 13.39
C ALA A 27 -5.81 0.48 14.82
N GLY A 28 -4.73 -0.05 15.40
CA GLY A 28 -4.26 0.30 16.73
C GLY A 28 -3.26 1.46 16.79
N HIS A 29 -2.85 2.00 15.65
CA HIS A 29 -1.76 2.98 15.61
C HIS A 29 -2.25 4.40 15.92
N PRO A 30 -1.62 5.12 16.86
CA PRO A 30 -2.10 6.44 17.30
C PRO A 30 -1.99 7.52 16.22
N ARG A 31 -1.12 7.37 15.24
CA ARG A 31 -0.81 8.39 14.23
C ARG A 31 -1.13 7.97 12.78
N LEU A 32 -1.60 6.76 12.55
CA LEU A 32 -2.01 6.30 11.22
C LEU A 32 -3.53 6.13 11.17
N ALA A 33 -4.12 6.41 10.01
CA ALA A 33 -5.54 6.15 9.75
C ALA A 33 -5.69 5.53 8.36
N LEU A 34 -6.35 4.38 8.27
CA LEU A 34 -6.58 3.74 6.98
C LEU A 34 -7.39 4.66 6.06
N ALA A 35 -6.81 4.99 4.91
CA ALA A 35 -7.46 5.76 3.86
C ALA A 35 -7.94 4.87 2.71
N ALA A 36 -7.16 3.85 2.35
CA ALA A 36 -7.54 2.85 1.35
C ALA A 36 -6.76 1.55 1.54
N VAL A 37 -7.36 0.47 1.08
CA VAL A 37 -6.69 -0.83 0.96
C VAL A 37 -6.94 -1.37 -0.45
N MET A 38 -5.87 -1.67 -1.18
CA MET A 38 -5.94 -2.10 -2.57
C MET A 38 -5.85 -3.62 -2.69
N SER A 39 -6.74 -4.19 -3.48
CA SER A 39 -6.64 -5.58 -3.92
C SER A 39 -7.08 -5.69 -5.37
N ASP A 40 -6.21 -6.26 -6.23
CA ASP A 40 -6.56 -6.49 -7.64
C ASP A 40 -7.55 -7.64 -7.82
N SER A 41 -7.52 -8.61 -6.90
CA SER A 41 -8.37 -9.81 -6.99
C SER A 41 -9.75 -9.62 -6.36
N LYS A 42 -9.93 -8.64 -5.47
CA LYS A 42 -11.13 -8.46 -4.65
C LYS A 42 -11.67 -7.03 -4.58
N PRO A 43 -11.65 -6.25 -5.69
CA PRO A 43 -12.15 -4.88 -5.64
C PRO A 43 -13.65 -4.88 -5.28
N GLY A 44 -14.04 -4.00 -4.36
CA GLY A 44 -15.43 -3.90 -3.89
C GLY A 44 -15.81 -4.88 -2.78
N GLU A 45 -15.02 -5.92 -2.52
CA GLU A 45 -15.25 -6.83 -1.38
C GLU A 45 -14.96 -6.11 -0.06
N ARG A 46 -15.73 -6.39 0.97
CA ARG A 46 -15.48 -5.82 2.30
C ARG A 46 -14.21 -6.39 2.93
N VAL A 47 -13.44 -5.53 3.57
CA VAL A 47 -12.26 -5.96 4.36
C VAL A 47 -12.65 -6.96 5.43
N ALA A 48 -13.81 -6.76 6.08
CA ALA A 48 -14.33 -7.67 7.10
C ALA A 48 -14.69 -9.07 6.55
N ALA A 49 -14.97 -9.21 5.25
CA ALA A 49 -15.20 -10.51 4.64
C ALA A 49 -13.90 -11.30 4.46
N ALA A 50 -12.81 -10.63 4.08
CA ALA A 50 -11.49 -11.24 3.95
C ALA A 50 -10.80 -11.44 5.33
N PHE A 51 -11.03 -10.52 6.26
CA PHE A 51 -10.44 -10.49 7.60
C PHE A 51 -11.52 -10.29 8.67
N PRO A 52 -12.28 -11.34 9.05
CA PRO A 52 -13.39 -11.22 10.00
C PRO A 52 -13.00 -10.62 11.36
N HIS A 53 -11.78 -10.87 11.81
CA HIS A 53 -11.25 -10.33 13.08
C HIS A 53 -11.02 -8.80 13.04
N LEU A 54 -11.06 -8.18 11.87
CA LEU A 54 -10.95 -6.73 11.69
C LEU A 54 -12.31 -6.03 11.51
N ALA A 55 -13.41 -6.76 11.60
CA ALA A 55 -14.75 -6.21 11.34
C ALA A 55 -15.11 -5.02 12.24
N SER A 56 -14.71 -5.04 13.51
CA SER A 56 -14.96 -3.93 14.42
C SER A 56 -14.07 -2.72 14.16
N ALA A 57 -12.86 -2.93 13.65
CA ALA A 57 -11.94 -1.83 13.32
C ALA A 57 -12.30 -1.15 11.98
N TYR A 58 -12.79 -1.95 11.03
CA TYR A 58 -13.09 -1.52 9.66
C TYR A 58 -14.46 -2.01 9.20
N PRO A 59 -15.56 -1.56 9.84
CA PRO A 59 -16.89 -2.10 9.57
C PRO A 59 -17.37 -1.85 8.14
N ASP A 60 -16.94 -0.73 7.54
CA ASP A 60 -17.41 -0.28 6.22
C ASP A 60 -16.32 -0.25 5.15
N ALA A 61 -15.07 -0.58 5.51
CA ALA A 61 -13.97 -0.57 4.55
C ALA A 61 -14.14 -1.66 3.49
N ALA A 62 -13.90 -1.29 2.23
CA ALA A 62 -13.88 -2.19 1.09
C ALA A 62 -12.56 -2.06 0.33
N PHE A 63 -12.14 -3.14 -0.31
CA PHE A 63 -10.98 -3.10 -1.19
C PHE A 63 -11.27 -2.23 -2.41
N VAL A 64 -10.26 -1.47 -2.82
CA VAL A 64 -10.31 -0.62 -4.01
C VAL A 64 -9.31 -1.11 -5.06
N GLY A 65 -9.50 -0.68 -6.30
CA GLY A 65 -8.56 -0.89 -7.39
C GLY A 65 -7.45 0.17 -7.41
N LEU A 66 -6.50 0.00 -8.33
CA LEU A 66 -5.34 0.89 -8.46
C LEU A 66 -5.73 2.35 -8.77
N ASP A 67 -6.71 2.56 -9.64
CA ASP A 67 -7.10 3.92 -10.04
C ASP A 67 -7.56 4.76 -8.84
N ALA A 68 -8.35 4.18 -7.94
CA ALA A 68 -8.77 4.84 -6.71
C ALA A 68 -7.58 5.18 -5.79
N VAL A 69 -6.58 4.30 -5.72
CA VAL A 69 -5.33 4.55 -4.96
C VAL A 69 -4.56 5.72 -5.57
N LEU A 70 -4.41 5.76 -6.88
CA LEU A 70 -3.69 6.84 -7.58
C LEU A 70 -4.39 8.20 -7.38
N GLU A 71 -5.72 8.24 -7.51
CA GLU A 71 -6.50 9.45 -7.25
C GLU A 71 -6.32 9.93 -5.80
N LEU A 72 -6.37 9.02 -4.84
CA LEU A 72 -6.23 9.36 -3.42
C LEU A 72 -4.83 9.89 -3.09
N VAL A 73 -3.78 9.28 -3.63
CA VAL A 73 -2.40 9.74 -3.45
C VAL A 73 -2.21 11.12 -4.08
N ALA A 74 -2.76 11.38 -5.26
CA ALA A 74 -2.71 12.67 -5.92
C ALA A 74 -3.46 13.77 -5.15
N ALA A 75 -4.54 13.43 -4.45
CA ALA A 75 -5.35 14.35 -3.67
C ALA A 75 -4.84 14.57 -2.25
N THR A 76 -3.87 13.78 -1.78
CA THR A 76 -3.40 13.77 -0.38
C THR A 76 -1.97 14.31 -0.31
N PRO A 77 -1.73 15.51 0.25
CA PRO A 77 -0.39 16.13 0.28
C PRO A 77 0.68 15.25 0.89
N GLU A 78 0.36 14.59 2.01
CA GLU A 78 1.24 13.62 2.67
C GLU A 78 0.44 12.36 3.03
N SER A 79 0.97 11.21 2.67
CA SER A 79 0.38 9.91 2.98
C SER A 79 1.45 8.88 3.31
N ALA A 80 1.07 7.80 3.99
CA ALA A 80 1.89 6.62 4.17
C ALA A 80 1.36 5.51 3.25
N VAL A 81 2.26 4.83 2.56
CA VAL A 81 1.94 3.70 1.69
C VAL A 81 2.70 2.48 2.18
N LEU A 82 1.97 1.46 2.58
CA LEU A 82 2.51 0.18 3.04
C LEU A 82 2.28 -0.85 1.94
N ALA A 83 3.34 -1.21 1.22
CA ALA A 83 3.25 -2.13 0.09
C ALA A 83 3.53 -3.57 0.53
N ALA A 84 2.49 -4.40 0.44
CA ALA A 84 2.54 -5.84 0.70
C ALA A 84 2.23 -6.66 -0.56
N ALA A 85 2.44 -6.08 -1.75
CA ALA A 85 2.29 -6.76 -3.02
C ALA A 85 3.35 -7.85 -3.20
N PRO A 86 3.09 -8.88 -4.03
CA PRO A 86 4.08 -9.93 -4.29
C PRO A 86 5.38 -9.39 -4.89
N HIS A 87 6.47 -10.14 -4.68
CA HIS A 87 7.75 -9.88 -5.34
C HIS A 87 7.58 -9.86 -6.87
N GLY A 88 8.26 -8.95 -7.55
CA GLY A 88 8.16 -8.75 -8.99
C GLY A 88 6.98 -7.88 -9.43
N VAL A 89 6.00 -7.64 -8.57
CA VAL A 89 4.84 -6.78 -8.83
C VAL A 89 4.98 -5.44 -8.10
N SER A 90 5.56 -5.46 -6.93
CA SER A 90 5.62 -4.30 -6.02
C SER A 90 6.37 -3.13 -6.64
N ALA A 91 7.51 -3.37 -7.31
CA ALA A 91 8.33 -2.32 -7.89
C ALA A 91 7.57 -1.48 -8.94
N ALA A 92 6.95 -2.12 -9.91
CA ALA A 92 6.19 -1.42 -10.96
C ALA A 92 4.98 -0.66 -10.39
N LEU A 93 4.33 -1.23 -9.38
CA LEU A 93 3.20 -0.60 -8.69
C LEU A 93 3.64 0.67 -7.94
N ILE A 94 4.73 0.58 -7.18
CA ILE A 94 5.29 1.70 -6.42
C ILE A 94 5.81 2.79 -7.36
N ASP A 95 6.51 2.42 -8.43
CA ASP A 95 7.02 3.37 -9.43
C ASP A 95 5.88 4.18 -10.05
N ARG A 96 4.82 3.51 -10.49
CA ARG A 96 3.62 4.16 -11.02
C ARG A 96 2.96 5.11 -10.02
N LEU A 97 2.87 4.69 -8.76
CA LEU A 97 2.29 5.50 -7.68
C LEU A 97 3.14 6.76 -7.42
N LEU A 98 4.46 6.60 -7.35
CA LEU A 98 5.37 7.72 -7.10
C LEU A 98 5.41 8.71 -8.27
N ALA A 99 5.38 8.22 -9.51
CA ALA A 99 5.29 9.07 -10.69
C ALA A 99 3.99 9.91 -10.67
N HIS A 100 2.86 9.28 -10.38
CA HIS A 100 1.57 9.95 -10.29
C HIS A 100 1.53 10.99 -9.15
N ALA A 101 2.11 10.67 -8.00
CA ALA A 101 2.25 11.59 -6.88
C ALA A 101 3.15 12.80 -7.24
N ALA A 102 4.26 12.56 -7.93
CA ALA A 102 5.16 13.62 -8.38
C ALA A 102 4.47 14.61 -9.33
N ASP A 103 3.69 14.11 -10.29
CA ASP A 103 2.90 14.92 -11.20
C ASP A 103 1.87 15.78 -10.47
N ALA A 104 1.29 15.26 -9.39
CA ALA A 104 0.34 15.97 -8.54
C ALA A 104 1.00 16.87 -7.48
N GLY A 105 2.32 16.81 -7.29
CA GLY A 105 3.04 17.56 -6.28
C GLY A 105 2.85 17.05 -4.85
N THR A 106 2.42 15.80 -4.68
CA THR A 106 2.23 15.15 -3.37
C THR A 106 3.44 14.31 -2.94
N ARG A 107 3.50 13.94 -1.67
CA ARG A 107 4.66 13.27 -1.07
C ARG A 107 4.27 12.03 -0.27
N PRO A 108 3.93 10.91 -0.91
CA PRO A 108 3.73 9.66 -0.20
C PRO A 108 5.06 9.13 0.36
N ARG A 109 5.01 8.59 1.57
CA ARG A 109 6.13 7.87 2.18
C ARG A 109 5.85 6.38 2.05
N VAL A 110 6.70 5.68 1.30
CA VAL A 110 6.49 4.27 0.95
C VAL A 110 7.37 3.37 1.80
N VAL A 111 6.76 2.34 2.36
CA VAL A 111 7.46 1.19 2.95
C VAL A 111 7.12 -0.03 2.11
N ASP A 112 8.10 -0.60 1.45
CA ASP A 112 7.95 -1.82 0.66
C ASP A 112 8.43 -3.04 1.45
N ILE A 113 7.54 -3.99 1.67
CA ILE A 113 7.82 -5.24 2.40
C ILE A 113 8.35 -6.32 1.45
N SER A 114 8.21 -6.11 0.13
CA SER A 114 8.77 -7.02 -0.87
C SER A 114 10.29 -6.97 -0.92
N ALA A 115 10.89 -7.82 -1.73
CA ALA A 115 12.33 -7.81 -1.99
C ALA A 115 12.72 -6.89 -3.16
N ASP A 116 11.77 -6.26 -3.83
CA ASP A 116 11.98 -5.60 -5.11
C ASP A 116 13.00 -4.44 -5.05
N TYR A 117 13.00 -3.67 -3.98
CA TYR A 117 13.97 -2.58 -3.78
C TYR A 117 15.12 -2.92 -2.84
N ARG A 118 15.40 -4.20 -2.63
CA ARG A 118 16.49 -4.63 -1.73
C ARG A 118 17.88 -4.40 -2.29
N TYR A 119 18.02 -4.43 -3.61
CA TYR A 119 19.28 -4.22 -4.30
C TYR A 119 19.31 -2.84 -4.98
N ALA A 120 20.46 -2.17 -4.92
CA ALA A 120 20.67 -0.90 -5.60
C ALA A 120 20.92 -1.08 -7.12
N ASP A 121 21.18 -2.31 -7.56
CA ASP A 121 21.50 -2.66 -8.93
C ASP A 121 20.47 -3.69 -9.47
N ALA A 122 19.79 -3.32 -10.55
CA ALA A 122 18.80 -4.17 -11.21
C ALA A 122 19.39 -5.50 -11.73
N ALA A 123 20.65 -5.52 -12.14
CA ALA A 123 21.32 -6.74 -12.58
C ALA A 123 21.59 -7.69 -11.39
N ALA A 124 21.91 -7.16 -10.22
CA ALA A 124 22.04 -7.96 -8.99
C ALA A 124 20.71 -8.57 -8.58
N TYR A 125 19.63 -7.80 -8.65
CA TYR A 125 18.27 -8.29 -8.42
C TYR A 125 17.92 -9.46 -9.36
N ALA A 126 18.15 -9.28 -10.68
CA ALA A 126 17.85 -10.29 -11.69
C ALA A 126 18.63 -11.59 -11.48
N ARG A 127 19.91 -11.51 -11.05
CA ARG A 127 20.72 -12.70 -10.74
C ARG A 127 20.17 -13.50 -9.55
N VAL A 128 19.64 -12.82 -8.54
CA VAL A 128 19.13 -13.48 -7.32
C VAL A 128 17.72 -14.03 -7.52
N TYR A 129 16.85 -13.27 -8.14
CA TYR A 129 15.42 -13.61 -8.26
C TYR A 129 15.03 -14.25 -9.59
N GLY A 130 15.95 -14.31 -10.57
CA GLY A 130 15.74 -15.01 -11.84
C GLY A 130 14.84 -14.30 -12.84
N HIS A 131 14.48 -13.05 -12.60
CA HIS A 131 13.68 -12.21 -13.51
C HIS A 131 14.13 -10.75 -13.46
N ALA A 132 13.76 -9.96 -14.47
CA ALA A 132 14.08 -8.54 -14.53
C ALA A 132 13.34 -7.75 -13.44
N HIS A 133 13.96 -6.65 -12.99
CA HIS A 133 13.32 -5.71 -12.06
C HIS A 133 12.19 -4.96 -12.77
N GLY A 134 11.05 -4.76 -12.10
CA GLY A 134 9.88 -4.13 -12.69
C GLY A 134 9.99 -2.60 -12.84
N ALA A 135 10.93 -1.96 -12.13
CA ALA A 135 11.25 -0.53 -12.19
C ALA A 135 12.76 -0.35 -11.92
N PRO A 136 13.62 -0.59 -12.92
CA PRO A 136 15.08 -0.56 -12.78
C PRO A 136 15.65 0.85 -12.57
#